data_88409a5696c3d82b81a893dd2efb22e4
#
_entry.id   88409a5696c3d82b81a893dd2efb22e4
#
_cell.length_a   1.000
_cell.length_b   1.000
_cell.length_c   1.000
_cell.angle_alpha   90.00
_cell.angle_beta   90.00
_cell.angle_gamma   90.00
#
_symmetry.space_group_name_H-M   'P 1'
#
loop_
_entity.id
_entity.type
_entity.pdbx_description
1 polymer ?
#
loop_
_entity_poly.entity_id
_entity_poly.type
_entity_poly.pdbx_seq_one_letter_code
_entity_poly.pdbx_strand_id
1 'polypeptide(L)'
;MIRIIAVATLALLTMSVSAYASGDRPIVPNQLPAAVQQFIKKHFPNTLIHYASVDNDYFDKDYTVRLNDRTKVEFDSNYQWKEIDRGDGGAIPEDLIPQPIAEHIRKYFGTDPIVKIERSRKYFEVELKSGLEITFDRQYKAVEYDD
;
A
#
# COMPACT_ATOMS: atom_id res chain seq x y z
N MET A 1 -73.21 8.63 -9.84
CA MET A 1 -72.11 7.94 -9.10
C MET A 1 -70.97 7.84 -10.02
N ILE A 2 -69.99 8.71 -9.82
CA ILE A 2 -68.69 8.72 -10.59
C ILE A 2 -67.69 8.05 -9.74
N ARG A 3 -67.17 6.88 -10.14
CA ARG A 3 -66.10 6.18 -9.51
C ARG A 3 -64.78 6.71 -10.10
N ILE A 4 -64.07 7.47 -9.31
CA ILE A 4 -62.70 7.92 -9.64
C ILE A 4 -61.73 6.77 -9.34
N ILE A 5 -61.16 6.17 -10.39
CA ILE A 5 -60.07 5.20 -10.28
C ILE A 5 -58.78 5.98 -10.19
N ALA A 6 -58.20 6.01 -8.99
CA ALA A 6 -56.85 6.56 -8.78
C ALA A 6 -55.81 5.56 -9.32
N VAL A 7 -55.18 5.91 -10.42
CA VAL A 7 -54.02 5.18 -10.95
C VAL A 7 -52.80 5.66 -10.17
N ALA A 8 -52.32 4.84 -9.25
CA ALA A 8 -51.05 5.05 -8.58
C ALA A 8 -49.91 4.68 -9.52
N THR A 9 -49.29 5.66 -10.14
CA THR A 9 -48.05 5.49 -10.88
C THR A 9 -46.90 5.30 -9.88
N LEU A 10 -46.47 4.06 -9.72
CA LEU A 10 -45.27 3.69 -8.97
C LEU A 10 -44.04 4.10 -9.79
N ALA A 11 -43.47 5.27 -9.48
CA ALA A 11 -42.20 5.69 -10.03
C ALA A 11 -41.09 4.82 -9.42
N LEU A 12 -40.58 3.85 -10.19
CA LEU A 12 -39.35 3.15 -9.86
C LEU A 12 -38.21 4.15 -9.99
N LEU A 13 -37.72 4.67 -8.85
CA LEU A 13 -36.45 5.36 -8.77
C LEU A 13 -35.34 4.32 -8.93
N THR A 14 -34.87 4.14 -10.15
CA THR A 14 -33.61 3.43 -10.37
C THR A 14 -32.49 4.33 -9.86
N MET A 15 -32.04 4.11 -8.61
CA MET A 15 -30.79 4.64 -8.14
C MET A 15 -29.69 3.93 -8.94
N SER A 16 -29.21 4.59 -9.97
CA SER A 16 -27.93 4.25 -10.59
C SER A 16 -26.84 4.55 -9.55
N VAL A 17 -26.45 3.52 -8.80
CA VAL A 17 -25.21 3.55 -8.03
C VAL A 17 -24.10 3.60 -9.07
N SER A 18 -23.63 4.81 -9.38
CA SER A 18 -22.34 5.00 -10.02
C SER A 18 -21.32 4.53 -9.00
N ALA A 19 -20.97 3.24 -9.04
CA ALA A 19 -19.76 2.77 -8.43
C ALA A 19 -18.63 3.52 -9.14
N TYR A 20 -18.08 4.53 -8.49
CA TYR A 20 -16.74 5.00 -8.80
C TYR A 20 -15.85 3.79 -8.51
N ALA A 21 -15.56 3.03 -9.53
CA ALA A 21 -14.51 2.05 -9.49
C ALA A 21 -13.23 2.86 -9.21
N SER A 22 -12.77 2.88 -7.96
CA SER A 22 -11.35 3.09 -7.71
C SER A 22 -10.63 2.12 -8.64
N GLY A 23 -9.58 2.56 -9.34
CA GLY A 23 -8.91 1.77 -10.37
C GLY A 23 -8.43 0.37 -9.92
N ASP A 24 -8.46 0.08 -8.62
CA ASP A 24 -8.07 -1.15 -7.97
C ASP A 24 -8.97 -2.34 -8.34
N ARG A 25 -8.45 -3.24 -9.15
CA ARG A 25 -9.09 -4.50 -9.51
C ARG A 25 -8.47 -5.66 -8.73
N PRO A 26 -9.25 -6.41 -7.93
CA PRO A 26 -8.76 -7.63 -7.28
C PRO A 26 -8.25 -8.64 -8.31
N ILE A 27 -7.15 -9.30 -7.99
CA ILE A 27 -6.58 -10.41 -8.75
C ILE A 27 -6.24 -11.56 -7.80
N VAL A 28 -6.22 -12.78 -8.31
CA VAL A 28 -5.75 -13.90 -7.52
C VAL A 28 -4.21 -13.90 -7.44
N PRO A 29 -3.61 -14.38 -6.36
CA PRO A 29 -2.16 -14.27 -6.14
C PRO A 29 -1.29 -14.82 -7.28
N ASN A 30 -1.73 -15.87 -7.97
CA ASN A 30 -0.99 -16.45 -9.10
C ASN A 30 -1.04 -15.60 -10.39
N GLN A 31 -1.88 -14.56 -10.44
CA GLN A 31 -1.92 -13.58 -11.53
C GLN A 31 -0.97 -12.40 -11.30
N LEU A 32 -0.35 -12.31 -10.12
CA LEU A 32 0.71 -11.34 -9.86
C LEU A 32 1.91 -11.62 -10.79
N PRO A 33 2.62 -10.60 -11.25
CA PRO A 33 3.88 -10.78 -11.96
C PRO A 33 4.86 -11.65 -11.17
N ALA A 34 5.61 -12.51 -11.87
CA ALA A 34 6.55 -13.41 -11.22
C ALA A 34 7.57 -12.70 -10.32
N ALA A 35 8.03 -11.51 -10.73
CA ALA A 35 8.93 -10.69 -9.93
C ALA A 35 8.32 -10.26 -8.60
N VAL A 36 7.04 -9.89 -8.58
CA VAL A 36 6.31 -9.52 -7.36
C VAL A 36 6.15 -10.74 -6.44
N GLN A 37 5.75 -11.89 -6.99
CA GLN A 37 5.63 -13.13 -6.23
C GLN A 37 6.97 -13.55 -5.59
N GLN A 38 8.06 -13.46 -6.36
CA GLN A 38 9.41 -13.78 -5.88
C GLN A 38 9.87 -12.82 -4.77
N PHE A 39 9.58 -11.52 -4.90
CA PHE A 39 9.88 -10.53 -3.87
C PHE A 39 9.19 -10.87 -2.56
N ILE A 40 7.88 -11.14 -2.58
CA ILE A 40 7.12 -11.52 -1.39
C ILE A 40 7.68 -12.79 -0.77
N LYS A 41 7.94 -13.83 -1.57
CA LYS A 41 8.50 -15.08 -1.07
C LYS A 41 9.88 -14.94 -0.44
N LYS A 42 10.71 -14.05 -1.00
CA LYS A 42 12.08 -13.80 -0.50
C LYS A 42 12.08 -13.04 0.82
N HIS A 43 11.30 -11.96 0.92
CA HIS A 43 11.37 -11.02 2.03
C HIS A 43 10.33 -11.29 3.13
N PHE A 44 9.27 -12.03 2.82
CA PHE A 44 8.19 -12.40 3.73
C PHE A 44 7.88 -13.90 3.67
N PRO A 45 8.88 -14.78 3.89
CA PRO A 45 8.74 -16.22 3.62
C PRO A 45 7.75 -16.94 4.54
N ASN A 46 7.44 -16.35 5.70
CA ASN A 46 6.58 -16.97 6.72
C ASN A 46 5.13 -16.46 6.67
N THR A 47 4.76 -15.74 5.61
CA THR A 47 3.42 -15.19 5.42
C THR A 47 2.84 -15.62 4.10
N LEU A 48 1.50 -15.61 4.03
CA LEU A 48 0.77 -15.90 2.80
C LEU A 48 0.12 -14.63 2.28
N ILE A 49 -0.05 -14.54 0.96
CA ILE A 49 -0.80 -13.47 0.32
C ILE A 49 -2.27 -13.66 0.65
N HIS A 50 -2.85 -12.70 1.38
CA HIS A 50 -4.25 -12.64 1.73
C HIS A 50 -5.09 -11.99 0.62
N TYR A 51 -4.55 -10.92 0.02
CA TYR A 51 -5.22 -10.13 -1.01
C TYR A 51 -4.20 -9.56 -1.98
N ALA A 52 -4.58 -9.48 -3.25
CA ALA A 52 -3.81 -8.78 -4.26
C ALA A 52 -4.74 -7.98 -5.17
N SER A 53 -4.30 -6.81 -5.59
CA SER A 53 -4.99 -5.98 -6.57
C SER A 53 -4.02 -5.35 -7.55
N VAL A 54 -4.56 -4.94 -8.68
CA VAL A 54 -3.86 -4.14 -9.68
C VAL A 54 -4.69 -2.89 -9.93
N ASP A 55 -4.06 -1.74 -9.84
CA ASP A 55 -4.57 -0.48 -10.34
C ASP A 55 -4.08 -0.27 -11.78
N ASN A 56 -5.02 -0.04 -12.70
CA ASN A 56 -4.74 0.25 -14.08
C ASN A 56 -5.16 1.69 -14.36
N ASP A 57 -4.40 2.65 -13.89
CA ASP A 57 -4.49 3.99 -14.43
C ASP A 57 -3.91 4.01 -15.86
N TYR A 58 -4.40 4.92 -16.68
CA TYR A 58 -4.08 4.97 -18.13
C TYR A 58 -2.58 4.99 -18.44
N PHE A 59 -1.73 5.32 -17.48
CA PHE A 59 -0.29 5.50 -17.67
C PHE A 59 0.58 4.65 -16.73
N ASP A 60 0.02 4.17 -15.61
CA ASP A 60 0.76 3.39 -14.62
C ASP A 60 -0.05 2.17 -14.17
N LYS A 61 0.65 1.08 -13.97
CA LYS A 61 0.07 -0.17 -13.50
C LYS A 61 0.73 -0.54 -12.17
N ASP A 62 0.06 -0.21 -11.08
CA ASP A 62 0.53 -0.50 -9.74
C ASP A 62 -0.09 -1.79 -9.20
N TYR A 63 0.67 -2.50 -8.38
CA TYR A 63 0.20 -3.71 -7.72
C TYR A 63 0.22 -3.51 -6.21
N THR A 64 -0.85 -3.92 -5.54
CA THR A 64 -0.91 -3.96 -4.07
C THR A 64 -1.02 -5.39 -3.62
N VAL A 65 -0.17 -5.78 -2.67
CA VAL A 65 -0.20 -7.09 -2.02
C VAL A 65 -0.41 -6.90 -0.53
N ARG A 66 -1.40 -7.59 0.02
CA ARG A 66 -1.64 -7.66 1.47
C ARG A 66 -1.40 -9.08 1.95
N LEU A 67 -0.57 -9.21 2.98
CA LEU A 67 -0.27 -10.47 3.62
C LEU A 67 -1.21 -10.71 4.81
N ASN A 68 -1.31 -11.95 5.27
CA ASN A 68 -2.19 -12.27 6.40
C ASN A 68 -1.68 -11.80 7.77
N ASP A 69 -0.43 -11.34 7.87
CA ASP A 69 0.11 -10.61 9.02
C ASP A 69 -0.15 -9.09 8.95
N ARG A 70 -1.03 -8.65 8.02
CA ARG A 70 -1.40 -7.26 7.73
C ARG A 70 -0.33 -6.42 7.02
N THR A 71 0.80 -7.00 6.67
CA THR A 71 1.79 -6.31 5.85
C THR A 71 1.17 -5.94 4.49
N LYS A 72 1.36 -4.68 4.08
CA LYS A 72 1.02 -4.18 2.75
C LYS A 72 2.30 -3.87 1.99
N VAL A 73 2.38 -4.31 0.75
CA VAL A 73 3.46 -3.96 -0.17
C VAL A 73 2.86 -3.44 -1.47
N GLU A 74 3.27 -2.27 -1.88
CA GLU A 74 2.91 -1.68 -3.16
C GLU A 74 4.09 -1.69 -4.11
N PHE A 75 3.81 -2.00 -5.38
CA PHE A 75 4.79 -2.09 -6.45
C PHE A 75 4.37 -1.20 -7.63
N ASP A 76 5.35 -0.59 -8.27
CA ASP A 76 5.16 0.17 -9.51
C ASP A 76 5.05 -0.73 -10.75
N SER A 77 4.84 -0.12 -11.91
CA SER A 77 4.75 -0.80 -13.21
C SER A 77 6.02 -1.54 -13.62
N ASN A 78 7.16 -1.25 -13.02
CA ASN A 78 8.44 -1.96 -13.20
C ASN A 78 8.65 -3.06 -12.14
N TYR A 79 7.62 -3.35 -11.35
CA TYR A 79 7.65 -4.35 -10.27
C TYR A 79 8.63 -4.02 -9.14
N GLN A 80 8.96 -2.73 -8.99
CA GLN A 80 9.77 -2.24 -7.89
C GLN A 80 8.84 -1.81 -6.76
N TRP A 81 9.17 -2.20 -5.52
CA TRP A 81 8.35 -1.78 -4.38
C TRP A 81 8.39 -0.26 -4.21
N LYS A 82 7.25 0.34 -3.89
CA LYS A 82 7.05 1.76 -3.60
C LYS A 82 6.84 2.01 -2.12
N GLU A 83 6.06 1.15 -1.49
CA GLU A 83 5.70 1.24 -0.08
C GLU A 83 5.71 -0.15 0.54
N ILE A 84 6.21 -0.25 1.74
CA ILE A 84 6.10 -1.43 2.60
C ILE A 84 5.62 -0.94 3.97
N ASP A 85 4.45 -1.40 4.38
CA ASP A 85 3.83 -1.09 5.66
C ASP A 85 3.58 -2.40 6.41
N ARG A 86 4.17 -2.54 7.59
CA ARG A 86 4.06 -3.75 8.42
C ARG A 86 2.79 -3.78 9.27
N GLY A 87 1.94 -2.74 9.18
CA GLY A 87 0.69 -2.70 9.94
C GLY A 87 0.90 -2.67 11.45
N ASP A 88 0.77 -3.80 12.12
CA ASP A 88 0.81 -3.89 13.60
C ASP A 88 2.21 -3.73 14.24
N GLY A 89 3.13 -3.09 13.56
CA GLY A 89 4.42 -2.71 14.13
C GLY A 89 5.50 -3.77 14.06
N GLY A 90 5.38 -4.73 13.15
CA GLY A 90 6.52 -5.57 12.76
C GLY A 90 7.60 -4.70 12.11
N ALA A 91 8.87 -5.06 12.27
CA ALA A 91 9.97 -4.36 11.62
C ALA A 91 10.01 -4.66 10.12
N ILE A 92 10.38 -3.65 9.33
CA ILE A 92 10.76 -3.83 7.92
C ILE A 92 12.02 -4.72 7.88
N PRO A 93 12.10 -5.72 7.00
CA PRO A 93 13.33 -6.48 6.79
C PRO A 93 14.52 -5.57 6.50
N GLU A 94 15.63 -5.77 7.22
CA GLU A 94 16.77 -4.84 7.21
C GLU A 94 17.40 -4.71 5.81
N ASP A 95 17.37 -5.76 5.00
CA ASP A 95 17.88 -5.79 3.63
C ASP A 95 17.06 -4.94 2.64
N LEU A 96 15.87 -4.49 3.04
CA LEU A 96 15.02 -3.57 2.27
C LEU A 96 15.25 -2.10 2.63
N ILE A 97 15.97 -1.82 3.71
CA ILE A 97 16.26 -0.46 4.17
C ILE A 97 17.63 -0.03 3.62
N PRO A 98 17.73 1.11 2.91
CA PRO A 98 19.04 1.66 2.54
C PRO A 98 19.94 1.80 3.76
N GLN A 99 21.17 1.31 3.67
CA GLN A 99 22.13 1.30 4.78
C GLN A 99 22.31 2.68 5.45
N PRO A 100 22.43 3.81 4.72
CA PRO A 100 22.56 5.13 5.36
C PRO A 100 21.34 5.51 6.20
N ILE A 101 20.12 5.10 5.80
CA ILE A 101 18.90 5.31 6.58
C ILE A 101 18.94 4.47 7.86
N ALA A 102 19.27 3.18 7.75
CA ALA A 102 19.37 2.29 8.90
C ALA A 102 20.41 2.80 9.93
N GLU A 103 21.56 3.29 9.45
CA GLU A 103 22.60 3.89 10.29
C GLU A 103 22.12 5.17 10.98
N HIS A 104 21.42 6.04 10.26
CA HIS A 104 20.85 7.26 10.83
C HIS A 104 19.87 6.94 11.97
N ILE A 105 18.93 6.00 11.73
CA ILE A 105 17.96 5.59 12.75
C ILE A 105 18.66 5.01 13.96
N ARG A 106 19.61 4.10 13.77
CA ARG A 106 20.37 3.49 14.87
C ARG A 106 21.13 4.53 15.69
N LYS A 107 21.70 5.53 15.05
CA LYS A 107 22.47 6.58 15.71
C LYS A 107 21.61 7.51 16.55
N TYR A 108 20.44 7.93 16.05
CA TYR A 108 19.64 8.99 16.67
C TYR A 108 18.41 8.47 17.40
N PHE A 109 17.91 7.28 17.06
CA PHE A 109 16.68 6.70 17.60
C PHE A 109 16.87 5.30 18.20
N GLY A 110 18.12 4.82 18.21
CA GLY A 110 18.48 3.57 18.88
C GLY A 110 17.86 2.35 18.21
N THR A 111 17.08 1.59 19.00
CA THR A 111 16.47 0.33 18.58
C THR A 111 15.01 0.47 18.15
N ASP A 112 14.49 1.71 18.00
CA ASP A 112 13.14 1.93 17.53
C ASP A 112 12.99 1.42 16.08
N PRO A 113 12.20 0.36 15.83
CA PRO A 113 12.19 -0.27 14.53
C PRO A 113 11.45 0.58 13.50
N ILE A 114 11.91 0.52 12.25
CA ILE A 114 11.17 1.03 11.09
C ILE A 114 10.04 0.07 10.80
N VAL A 115 8.81 0.56 10.83
CA VAL A 115 7.58 -0.22 10.59
C VAL A 115 6.93 0.08 9.24
N LYS A 116 7.28 1.22 8.64
CA LYS A 116 6.86 1.60 7.29
C LYS A 116 8.02 2.26 6.57
N ILE A 117 8.13 2.00 5.27
CA ILE A 117 9.05 2.68 4.38
C ILE A 117 8.37 2.95 3.04
N GLU A 118 8.47 4.18 2.58
CA GLU A 118 8.04 4.62 1.26
C GLU A 118 9.23 5.16 0.48
N ARG A 119 9.25 4.92 -0.82
CA ARG A 119 10.23 5.53 -1.71
C ARG A 119 9.55 6.13 -2.93
N SER A 120 10.01 7.30 -3.29
CA SER A 120 9.61 8.02 -4.50
C SER A 120 10.84 8.40 -5.33
N ARG A 121 10.63 9.09 -6.42
CA ARG A 121 11.73 9.67 -7.22
C ARG A 121 12.49 10.74 -6.46
N LYS A 122 11.91 11.37 -5.45
CA LYS A 122 12.46 12.54 -4.76
C LYS A 122 12.95 12.25 -3.34
N TYR A 123 12.33 11.30 -2.64
CA TYR A 123 12.58 11.06 -1.23
C TYR A 123 12.40 9.59 -0.85
N PHE A 124 12.88 9.26 0.35
CA PHE A 124 12.45 8.14 1.15
C PHE A 124 11.75 8.68 2.39
N GLU A 125 10.67 8.05 2.82
CA GLU A 125 10.01 8.32 4.08
C GLU A 125 9.97 7.04 4.90
N VAL A 126 10.32 7.14 6.18
CA VAL A 126 10.23 6.02 7.12
C VAL A 126 9.39 6.41 8.31
N GLU A 127 8.60 5.47 8.81
CA GLU A 127 7.88 5.59 10.06
C GLU A 127 8.47 4.60 11.07
N LEU A 128 8.77 5.11 12.27
CA LEU A 128 9.21 4.31 13.39
C LEU A 128 8.01 3.78 14.19
N LYS A 129 8.22 2.74 14.96
CA LYS A 129 7.16 2.17 15.81
C LYS A 129 6.62 3.18 16.83
N SER A 130 7.41 4.15 17.24
CA SER A 130 6.99 5.27 18.08
C SER A 130 5.97 6.21 17.42
N GLY A 131 5.84 6.16 16.09
CA GLY A 131 5.00 7.05 15.30
C GLY A 131 5.75 8.20 14.64
N LEU A 132 7.05 8.37 14.93
CA LEU A 132 7.86 9.40 14.29
C LEU A 132 8.06 9.08 12.80
N GLU A 133 7.75 10.04 11.94
CA GLU A 133 8.02 9.98 10.50
C GLU A 133 9.26 10.80 10.16
N ILE A 134 10.12 10.27 9.30
CA ILE A 134 11.35 10.92 8.88
C ILE A 134 11.46 10.85 7.36
N THR A 135 11.58 12.02 6.74
CA THR A 135 11.82 12.13 5.30
C THR A 135 13.31 12.30 5.03
N PHE A 136 13.83 11.51 4.11
CA PHE A 136 15.20 11.56 3.60
C PHE A 136 15.19 11.96 2.13
N ASP A 137 16.11 12.82 1.72
CA ASP A 137 16.34 13.11 0.31
C ASP A 137 17.00 11.91 -0.41
N ARG A 138 17.25 12.04 -1.71
CA ARG A 138 17.87 10.97 -2.52
C ARG A 138 19.34 10.73 -2.21
N GLN A 139 19.97 11.59 -1.45
CA GLN A 139 21.31 11.44 -0.89
C GLN A 139 21.28 10.84 0.53
N TYR A 140 20.11 10.37 0.97
CA TYR A 140 19.86 9.80 2.31
C TYR A 140 20.11 10.76 3.47
N LYS A 141 19.99 12.07 3.23
CA LYS A 141 20.02 13.09 4.27
C LYS A 141 18.62 13.29 4.82
N ALA A 142 18.47 13.25 6.14
CA ALA A 142 17.21 13.58 6.79
C ALA A 142 16.89 15.07 6.61
N VAL A 143 15.71 15.37 6.08
CA VAL A 143 15.26 16.72 5.73
C VAL A 143 14.01 17.16 6.49
N GLU A 144 13.25 16.21 7.04
CA GLU A 144 12.01 16.49 7.77
C GLU A 144 11.78 15.42 8.84
N TYR A 145 11.22 15.85 9.96
CA TYR A 145 10.77 15.00 11.07
C TYR A 145 9.36 15.43 11.44
N ASP A 146 8.42 14.48 11.53
CA ASP A 146 7.02 14.73 11.86
C ASP A 146 6.53 13.69 12.88
N ASP A 147 5.67 14.15 13.85
CA ASP A 147 5.08 13.33 14.93
C ASP A 147 3.58 13.09 14.71
#